data_fcbda9466673752f0ab2b39959b94742
#
_entry.id   fcbda9466673752f0ab2b39959b94742
#
_cell.length_a   1.000
_cell.length_b   1.000
_cell.length_c   1.000
_cell.angle_alpha   90.00
_cell.angle_beta   90.00
_cell.angle_gamma   90.00
#
_symmetry.space_group_name_H-M   'P 1'
#
loop_
_entity.id
_entity.type
_entity.pdbx_description
1 polymer ?
#
loop_
_entity_poly.entity_id
_entity_poly.type
_entity_poly.pdbx_seq_one_letter_code
_entity_poly.pdbx_strand_id
1 'polypeptide(L)'
;MKNGKNNLASLLCVFWAMAVALFWFAMRVIWSGISKVLYEAMGKTEPTEFLLNLPLYISIFLWVLFVFAVVNLVRKGNKKKAATALVVLLAVFTVASIVVVVMGAVDYLYFILPKFFLSLLVSLCIAGFAYLLFFPVVKNDKFSVAVKCAVLATVILVVVFKGYGVTLGSRFTYEPVVYAVEDTYQIVFSTNHPATAWVEINGESYYDLFAGSMKSKDTVHKITVPQEKLDEAKAYSIHAEKMIYRGPFGGFKGNEISKEYSFRPVDSSDGLVYYTMTDVHHAEKGAVPAANSVENLDFLVILGDSVGMVEYESDVQFSNLLAYNVTKGEIPVVYSRGNHEIKGAYAEELYKYVGSKNEEFYYWFTLSDVFGINLDLGEDHNDGWWEYYGTDQFDLYREKQTQFLQELVQNKPYEEYDYTLVTCHIPIQFVNNRKDHEGTKAQWTQLLNQIEPDMAVYGHQHDLYPFLDGQNTMYNEEGKLIYNSQFVGKTGKTYGGYLTDYTFNGFIAGRRGTAQDDDISALNRTEHVGLAVRVDMMGKTQVCQFINTSGEVVPVYNPFVEGSSQTEILLNLKN
;
A
#
# COMPACT_ATOMS: atom_id res chain seq x y z
N MET A 1 -46.33 -30.77 22.82
CA MET A 1 -45.22 -29.84 23.09
C MET A 1 -43.80 -30.43 22.93
N LYS A 2 -43.56 -31.73 22.99
CA LYS A 2 -42.23 -32.37 22.80
C LYS A 2 -41.69 -32.30 21.35
N ASN A 3 -42.54 -32.26 20.33
CA ASN A 3 -42.11 -32.25 18.92
C ASN A 3 -41.58 -30.87 18.43
N GLY A 4 -42.00 -29.77 19.06
CA GLY A 4 -41.52 -28.44 18.66
C GLY A 4 -40.08 -28.13 19.04
N LYS A 5 -39.62 -28.61 20.19
CA LYS A 5 -38.23 -28.38 20.65
C LYS A 5 -37.19 -29.15 19.81
N ASN A 6 -37.55 -30.34 19.31
CA ASN A 6 -36.64 -31.15 18.48
C ASN A 6 -36.48 -30.54 17.06
N ASN A 7 -37.47 -29.86 16.55
CA ASN A 7 -37.38 -29.18 15.26
C ASN A 7 -36.48 -27.92 15.31
N LEU A 8 -36.57 -27.14 16.40
CA LEU A 8 -35.75 -25.94 16.57
C LEU A 8 -34.26 -26.28 16.67
N ALA A 9 -33.90 -27.32 17.46
CA ALA A 9 -32.51 -27.74 17.58
C ALA A 9 -31.92 -28.22 16.24
N SER A 10 -32.71 -28.97 15.45
CA SER A 10 -32.28 -29.42 14.12
C SER A 10 -32.13 -28.25 13.13
N LEU A 11 -33.02 -27.26 13.19
CA LEU A 11 -32.95 -26.05 12.39
C LEU A 11 -31.71 -25.20 12.73
N LEU A 12 -31.40 -25.04 14.02
CA LEU A 12 -30.19 -24.34 14.47
C LEU A 12 -28.91 -25.05 14.02
N CYS A 13 -28.90 -26.41 14.00
CA CYS A 13 -27.76 -27.17 13.46
C CYS A 13 -27.57 -26.94 11.95
N VAL A 14 -28.65 -26.88 11.17
CA VAL A 14 -28.60 -26.59 9.73
C VAL A 14 -28.06 -25.17 9.49
N PHE A 15 -28.60 -24.21 10.24
CA PHE A 15 -28.10 -22.83 10.18
C PHE A 15 -26.61 -22.75 10.50
N TRP A 16 -26.17 -23.37 11.57
CA TRP A 16 -24.77 -23.36 11.97
C TRP A 16 -23.87 -24.06 10.96
N ALA A 17 -24.27 -25.24 10.45
CA ALA A 17 -23.51 -25.94 9.40
C ALA A 17 -23.31 -25.07 8.15
N MET A 18 -24.35 -24.36 7.72
CA MET A 18 -24.29 -23.45 6.58
C MET A 18 -23.35 -22.27 6.88
N ALA A 19 -23.45 -21.65 8.06
CA ALA A 19 -22.61 -20.51 8.45
C ALA A 19 -21.13 -20.89 8.50
N VAL A 20 -20.80 -22.05 9.09
CA VAL A 20 -19.40 -22.54 9.17
C VAL A 20 -18.87 -22.92 7.78
N ALA A 21 -19.68 -23.52 6.91
CA ALA A 21 -19.26 -23.84 5.54
C ALA A 21 -18.96 -22.59 4.71
N LEU A 22 -19.82 -21.56 4.81
CA LEU A 22 -19.60 -20.28 4.16
C LEU A 22 -18.37 -19.55 4.70
N PHE A 23 -18.17 -19.61 6.01
CA PHE A 23 -16.99 -19.05 6.66
C PHE A 23 -15.69 -19.67 6.12
N TRP A 24 -15.60 -20.99 6.06
CA TRP A 24 -14.42 -21.68 5.52
C TRP A 24 -14.20 -21.41 4.04
N PHE A 25 -15.28 -21.20 3.28
CA PHE A 25 -15.15 -20.75 1.88
C PHE A 25 -14.54 -19.37 1.79
N ALA A 26 -15.00 -18.42 2.62
CA ALA A 26 -14.46 -17.07 2.68
C ALA A 26 -13.01 -17.04 3.21
N MET A 27 -12.65 -17.96 4.11
CA MET A 27 -11.28 -18.10 4.64
C MET A 27 -10.23 -18.43 3.58
N ARG A 28 -10.63 -18.91 2.39
CA ARG A 28 -9.70 -19.15 1.28
C ARG A 28 -8.89 -17.90 0.91
N VAL A 29 -9.51 -16.73 1.01
CA VAL A 29 -8.89 -15.44 0.68
C VAL A 29 -7.77 -15.07 1.68
N ILE A 30 -7.91 -15.50 2.93
CA ILE A 30 -6.98 -15.14 4.02
C ILE A 30 -5.93 -16.26 4.23
N TRP A 31 -6.24 -17.47 3.78
CA TRP A 31 -5.48 -18.67 4.10
C TRP A 31 -4.08 -18.69 3.47
N SER A 32 -3.88 -18.02 2.36
CA SER A 32 -2.55 -17.91 1.74
C SER A 32 -1.53 -17.29 2.70
N GLY A 33 -1.90 -16.17 3.34
CA GLY A 33 -1.03 -15.55 4.34
C GLY A 33 -0.82 -16.43 5.59
N ILE A 34 -1.89 -17.06 6.09
CA ILE A 34 -1.80 -17.97 7.25
C ILE A 34 -0.90 -19.18 6.95
N SER A 35 -1.03 -19.77 5.76
CA SER A 35 -0.24 -20.94 5.37
C SER A 35 1.25 -20.60 5.23
N LYS A 36 1.60 -19.41 4.80
CA LYS A 36 2.97 -18.92 4.75
C LYS A 36 3.59 -18.87 6.14
N VAL A 37 2.95 -18.19 7.08
CA VAL A 37 3.42 -18.08 8.47
C VAL A 37 3.61 -19.47 9.10
N LEU A 38 2.68 -20.40 8.87
CA LEU A 38 2.80 -21.77 9.35
C LEU A 38 4.01 -22.50 8.72
N TYR A 39 4.27 -22.31 7.43
CA TYR A 39 5.40 -22.93 6.74
C TYR A 39 6.74 -22.33 7.17
N GLU A 40 6.83 -21.02 7.33
CA GLU A 40 8.01 -20.34 7.88
C GLU A 40 8.32 -20.83 9.31
N ALA A 41 7.29 -20.94 10.16
CA ALA A 41 7.44 -21.50 11.51
C ALA A 41 7.93 -22.97 11.51
N MET A 42 7.69 -23.71 10.42
CA MET A 42 8.17 -25.08 10.23
C MET A 42 9.55 -25.14 9.52
N GLY A 43 10.17 -24.01 9.24
CA GLY A 43 11.46 -23.93 8.52
C GLY A 43 11.37 -24.30 7.03
N LYS A 44 10.20 -24.12 6.40
CA LYS A 44 9.96 -24.43 4.98
C LYS A 44 9.61 -23.15 4.23
N THR A 45 9.99 -23.08 2.96
CA THR A 45 9.84 -21.87 2.15
C THR A 45 8.52 -21.79 1.37
N GLU A 46 7.91 -22.91 1.00
CA GLU A 46 6.70 -22.92 0.16
C GLU A 46 5.61 -23.86 0.66
N PRO A 47 4.35 -23.39 0.82
CA PRO A 47 3.22 -24.25 1.13
C PRO A 47 2.83 -25.11 -0.07
N THR A 48 2.50 -26.38 0.16
CA THR A 48 2.03 -27.26 -0.90
C THR A 48 0.65 -26.81 -1.43
N GLU A 49 0.36 -27.09 -2.71
CA GLU A 49 -0.95 -26.82 -3.32
C GLU A 49 -2.11 -27.40 -2.51
N PHE A 50 -1.92 -28.55 -1.91
CA PHE A 50 -2.91 -29.13 -0.99
C PHE A 50 -3.17 -28.23 0.22
N LEU A 51 -2.13 -27.68 0.83
CA LEU A 51 -2.26 -26.82 2.00
C LEU A 51 -2.95 -25.49 1.62
N LEU A 52 -2.59 -24.90 0.48
CA LEU A 52 -3.21 -23.68 -0.03
C LEU A 52 -4.73 -23.85 -0.26
N ASN A 53 -5.15 -25.02 -0.73
CA ASN A 53 -6.56 -25.33 -0.99
C ASN A 53 -7.30 -25.95 0.23
N LEU A 54 -6.67 -26.10 1.37
CA LEU A 54 -7.27 -26.71 2.55
C LEU A 54 -8.61 -26.09 2.98
N PRO A 55 -8.79 -24.75 3.01
CA PRO A 55 -10.09 -24.16 3.35
C PRO A 55 -11.20 -24.54 2.36
N LEU A 56 -10.87 -24.69 1.07
CA LEU A 56 -11.83 -25.14 0.06
C LEU A 56 -12.28 -26.57 0.32
N TYR A 57 -11.36 -27.48 0.64
CA TYR A 57 -11.70 -28.87 0.94
C TYR A 57 -12.53 -28.99 2.22
N ILE A 58 -12.19 -28.21 3.25
CA ILE A 58 -12.98 -28.12 4.48
C ILE A 58 -14.38 -27.57 4.18
N SER A 59 -14.48 -26.51 3.36
CA SER A 59 -15.78 -25.94 2.97
C SER A 59 -16.63 -26.97 2.22
N ILE A 60 -16.09 -27.68 1.22
CA ILE A 60 -16.80 -28.72 0.48
C ILE A 60 -17.30 -29.81 1.43
N PHE A 61 -16.45 -30.28 2.35
CA PHE A 61 -16.84 -31.27 3.35
C PHE A 61 -18.00 -30.78 4.23
N LEU A 62 -17.92 -29.54 4.70
CA LEU A 62 -18.98 -28.93 5.52
C LEU A 62 -20.29 -28.72 4.73
N TRP A 63 -20.22 -28.43 3.42
CA TRP A 63 -21.39 -28.40 2.54
C TRP A 63 -22.05 -29.78 2.40
N VAL A 64 -21.27 -30.86 2.29
CA VAL A 64 -21.79 -32.24 2.30
C VAL A 64 -22.52 -32.53 3.62
N LEU A 65 -21.93 -32.14 4.76
CA LEU A 65 -22.56 -32.27 6.06
C LEU A 65 -23.85 -31.44 6.19
N PHE A 66 -23.87 -30.24 5.61
CA PHE A 66 -25.04 -29.39 5.55
C PHE A 66 -26.17 -30.06 4.77
N VAL A 67 -25.89 -30.58 3.55
CA VAL A 67 -26.87 -31.31 2.73
C VAL A 67 -27.39 -32.55 3.50
N PHE A 68 -26.49 -33.30 4.14
CA PHE A 68 -26.86 -34.43 4.96
C PHE A 68 -27.77 -34.03 6.15
N ALA A 69 -27.48 -32.90 6.81
CA ALA A 69 -28.31 -32.35 7.88
C ALA A 69 -29.71 -31.95 7.37
N VAL A 70 -29.81 -31.33 6.20
CA VAL A 70 -31.08 -30.96 5.56
C VAL A 70 -31.89 -32.19 5.20
N VAL A 71 -31.28 -33.19 4.56
CA VAL A 71 -31.95 -34.45 4.20
C VAL A 71 -32.47 -35.18 5.46
N ASN A 72 -31.70 -35.16 6.52
CA ASN A 72 -32.11 -35.75 7.78
C ASN A 72 -33.24 -35.01 8.52
N LEU A 73 -33.30 -33.68 8.32
CA LEU A 73 -34.40 -32.84 8.81
C LEU A 73 -35.73 -33.19 8.10
N VAL A 74 -35.66 -33.38 6.77
CA VAL A 74 -36.81 -33.68 5.91
C VAL A 74 -37.31 -35.12 6.15
N ARG A 75 -36.39 -36.07 6.36
CA ARG A 75 -36.72 -37.48 6.67
C ARG A 75 -37.07 -37.65 8.16
N LYS A 76 -38.34 -37.74 8.50
CA LYS A 76 -38.85 -38.01 9.84
C LYS A 76 -38.27 -39.36 10.39
N GLY A 77 -37.26 -39.33 11.24
CA GLY A 77 -36.66 -40.50 11.85
C GLY A 77 -35.84 -40.16 13.11
N ASN A 78 -35.77 -41.08 14.07
CA ASN A 78 -35.18 -40.95 15.40
C ASN A 78 -33.65 -40.79 15.33
N LYS A 79 -33.12 -39.55 15.50
CA LYS A 79 -31.72 -39.24 15.16
C LYS A 79 -30.97 -38.37 16.17
N LYS A 80 -31.23 -38.54 17.46
CA LYS A 80 -30.47 -37.83 18.50
C LYS A 80 -28.95 -38.03 18.37
N LYS A 81 -28.49 -39.27 18.06
CA LYS A 81 -27.04 -39.57 17.94
C LYS A 81 -26.39 -38.85 16.74
N ALA A 82 -27.06 -38.81 15.58
CA ALA A 82 -26.55 -38.13 14.41
C ALA A 82 -26.51 -36.59 14.58
N ALA A 83 -27.54 -36.02 15.20
CA ALA A 83 -27.57 -34.60 15.53
C ALA A 83 -26.48 -34.21 16.55
N THR A 84 -26.26 -35.04 17.58
CA THR A 84 -25.20 -34.83 18.57
C THR A 84 -23.81 -34.91 17.91
N ALA A 85 -23.56 -35.90 17.05
CA ALA A 85 -22.29 -36.01 16.33
C ALA A 85 -22.05 -34.81 15.42
N LEU A 86 -23.08 -34.33 14.73
CA LEU A 86 -23.00 -33.12 13.88
C LEU A 86 -22.67 -31.88 14.72
N VAL A 87 -23.31 -31.68 15.86
CA VAL A 87 -23.03 -30.53 16.76
C VAL A 87 -21.60 -30.59 17.29
N VAL A 88 -21.13 -31.76 17.70
CA VAL A 88 -19.74 -31.94 18.16
C VAL A 88 -18.75 -31.64 17.04
N LEU A 89 -19.00 -32.14 15.83
CA LEU A 89 -18.13 -31.89 14.68
C LEU A 89 -18.07 -30.41 14.31
N LEU A 90 -19.21 -29.72 14.25
CA LEU A 90 -19.28 -28.28 14.00
C LEU A 90 -18.59 -27.47 15.10
N ALA A 91 -18.71 -27.89 16.36
CA ALA A 91 -17.99 -27.25 17.45
C ALA A 91 -16.46 -27.43 17.30
N VAL A 92 -16.00 -28.63 16.94
CA VAL A 92 -14.56 -28.88 16.66
C VAL A 92 -14.06 -28.00 15.53
N PHE A 93 -14.79 -27.91 14.41
CA PHE A 93 -14.39 -27.03 13.30
C PHE A 93 -14.44 -25.54 13.67
N THR A 94 -15.38 -25.11 14.50
CA THR A 94 -15.44 -23.74 14.99
C THR A 94 -14.23 -23.43 15.87
N VAL A 95 -13.88 -24.32 16.79
CA VAL A 95 -12.68 -24.17 17.64
C VAL A 95 -11.42 -24.19 16.79
N ALA A 96 -11.31 -25.13 15.84
CA ALA A 96 -10.18 -25.17 14.90
C ALA A 96 -10.04 -23.87 14.08
N SER A 97 -11.16 -23.30 13.65
CA SER A 97 -11.17 -22.00 12.94
C SER A 97 -10.60 -20.88 13.81
N ILE A 98 -10.99 -20.84 15.09
CA ILE A 98 -10.48 -19.84 16.05
C ILE A 98 -8.98 -20.05 16.30
N VAL A 99 -8.56 -21.30 16.51
CA VAL A 99 -7.14 -21.62 16.75
C VAL A 99 -6.27 -21.23 15.57
N VAL A 100 -6.68 -21.57 14.33
CA VAL A 100 -5.96 -21.21 13.11
C VAL A 100 -5.81 -19.71 12.97
N VAL A 101 -6.86 -18.94 13.24
CA VAL A 101 -6.81 -17.48 13.21
C VAL A 101 -5.88 -16.92 14.28
N VAL A 102 -5.95 -17.46 15.52
CA VAL A 102 -5.07 -17.01 16.60
C VAL A 102 -3.62 -17.35 16.33
N MET A 103 -3.32 -18.52 15.76
CA MET A 103 -1.93 -18.93 15.44
C MET A 103 -1.35 -18.18 14.24
N GLY A 104 -2.17 -17.91 13.19
CA GLY A 104 -1.72 -17.11 12.04
C GLY A 104 -1.68 -15.60 12.29
N ALA A 105 -2.19 -15.17 13.44
CA ALA A 105 -2.45 -13.79 13.77
C ALA A 105 -1.28 -13.09 14.47
N VAL A 106 -0.22 -13.79 14.86
CA VAL A 106 0.83 -13.18 15.69
C VAL A 106 1.54 -12.05 14.92
N ASP A 107 1.78 -12.21 13.62
CA ASP A 107 2.48 -11.21 12.81
C ASP A 107 1.54 -10.34 11.94
N TYR A 108 0.29 -10.80 11.67
CA TYR A 108 -0.66 -10.12 10.77
C TYR A 108 -2.04 -9.91 11.39
N LEU A 109 -2.12 -9.82 12.71
CA LEU A 109 -3.39 -9.70 13.47
C LEU A 109 -4.30 -8.58 12.97
N TYR A 110 -3.74 -7.43 12.67
CA TYR A 110 -4.49 -6.26 12.23
C TYR A 110 -5.08 -6.40 10.81
N PHE A 111 -4.50 -7.25 9.94
CA PHE A 111 -5.06 -7.57 8.63
C PHE A 111 -6.07 -8.71 8.68
N ILE A 112 -5.76 -9.74 9.43
CA ILE A 112 -6.52 -10.99 9.46
C ILE A 112 -7.80 -10.85 10.27
N LEU A 113 -7.74 -10.21 11.45
CA LEU A 113 -8.89 -10.07 12.34
C LEU A 113 -10.09 -9.35 11.71
N PRO A 114 -9.95 -8.17 11.09
CA PRO A 114 -11.09 -7.50 10.45
C PRO A 114 -11.72 -8.36 9.35
N LYS A 115 -10.91 -9.00 8.50
CA LYS A 115 -11.39 -9.89 7.42
C LYS A 115 -12.05 -11.14 7.98
N PHE A 116 -11.52 -11.70 9.06
CA PHE A 116 -12.10 -12.81 9.78
C PHE A 116 -13.48 -12.45 10.33
N PHE A 117 -13.59 -11.36 11.09
CA PHE A 117 -14.87 -10.92 11.64
C PHE A 117 -15.86 -10.52 10.57
N LEU A 118 -15.43 -9.87 9.49
CA LEU A 118 -16.27 -9.54 8.36
C LEU A 118 -16.79 -10.81 7.67
N SER A 119 -15.93 -11.78 7.38
CA SER A 119 -16.32 -13.06 6.76
C SER A 119 -17.28 -13.84 7.66
N LEU A 120 -17.06 -13.86 8.97
CA LEU A 120 -17.95 -14.47 9.93
C LEU A 120 -19.31 -13.76 9.95
N LEU A 121 -19.32 -12.44 10.03
CA LEU A 121 -20.54 -11.62 10.04
C LEU A 121 -21.36 -11.82 8.75
N VAL A 122 -20.71 -11.73 7.59
CA VAL A 122 -21.36 -11.95 6.28
C VAL A 122 -21.94 -13.37 6.21
N SER A 123 -21.19 -14.38 6.64
CA SER A 123 -21.65 -15.78 6.67
C SER A 123 -22.87 -15.96 7.58
N LEU A 124 -22.85 -15.35 8.76
CA LEU A 124 -23.99 -15.36 9.70
C LEU A 124 -25.19 -14.62 9.14
N CYS A 125 -24.99 -13.47 8.48
CA CYS A 125 -26.07 -12.71 7.84
C CYS A 125 -26.73 -13.51 6.70
N ILE A 126 -25.94 -14.11 5.80
CA ILE A 126 -26.44 -14.94 4.70
C ILE A 126 -27.18 -16.16 5.25
N ALA A 127 -26.59 -16.85 6.22
CA ALA A 127 -27.23 -17.99 6.86
C ALA A 127 -28.53 -17.61 7.58
N GLY A 128 -28.53 -16.47 8.28
CA GLY A 128 -29.73 -15.93 8.94
C GLY A 128 -30.83 -15.56 7.96
N PHE A 129 -30.45 -14.89 6.86
CA PHE A 129 -31.40 -14.54 5.79
C PHE A 129 -32.01 -15.79 5.14
N ALA A 130 -31.19 -16.77 4.77
CA ALA A 130 -31.69 -18.04 4.23
C ALA A 130 -32.58 -18.78 5.23
N TYR A 131 -32.20 -18.80 6.51
CA TYR A 131 -33.02 -19.38 7.57
C TYR A 131 -34.40 -18.72 7.67
N LEU A 132 -34.46 -17.37 7.66
CA LEU A 132 -35.72 -16.62 7.70
C LEU A 132 -36.59 -16.84 6.46
N LEU A 133 -35.99 -17.03 5.29
CA LEU A 133 -36.71 -17.29 4.05
C LEU A 133 -37.30 -18.71 3.98
N PHE A 134 -36.55 -19.72 4.38
CA PHE A 134 -36.92 -21.12 4.19
C PHE A 134 -37.62 -21.74 5.38
N PHE A 135 -37.45 -21.21 6.58
CA PHE A 135 -38.00 -21.79 7.79
C PHE A 135 -38.82 -20.77 8.60
N PRO A 136 -40.11 -21.04 8.89
CA PRO A 136 -40.88 -20.18 9.77
C PRO A 136 -40.37 -20.29 11.20
N VAL A 137 -39.96 -19.13 11.77
CA VAL A 137 -39.36 -19.07 13.13
C VAL A 137 -40.43 -19.23 14.22
N VAL A 138 -41.71 -18.89 13.91
CA VAL A 138 -42.81 -18.96 14.85
C VAL A 138 -44.07 -19.46 14.12
N LYS A 139 -44.92 -20.22 14.83
CA LYS A 139 -46.22 -20.71 14.29
C LYS A 139 -47.21 -19.60 13.89
N ASN A 140 -46.93 -18.35 14.24
CA ASN A 140 -47.78 -17.22 13.87
C ASN A 140 -47.39 -16.68 12.48
N ASP A 141 -48.15 -17.05 11.48
CA ASP A 141 -47.89 -16.66 10.07
C ASP A 141 -47.77 -15.14 9.87
N LYS A 142 -48.56 -14.35 10.61
CA LYS A 142 -48.52 -12.87 10.51
C LYS A 142 -47.21 -12.30 11.01
N PHE A 143 -46.67 -12.85 12.13
CA PHE A 143 -45.40 -12.42 12.67
C PHE A 143 -44.24 -12.85 11.77
N SER A 144 -44.28 -14.06 11.22
CA SER A 144 -43.32 -14.55 10.25
C SER A 144 -43.28 -13.68 8.98
N VAL A 145 -44.41 -13.30 8.47
CA VAL A 145 -44.55 -12.38 7.31
C VAL A 145 -43.97 -10.99 7.66
N ALA A 146 -44.31 -10.44 8.82
CA ALA A 146 -43.82 -9.12 9.24
C ALA A 146 -42.28 -9.09 9.34
N VAL A 147 -41.63 -10.14 9.93
CA VAL A 147 -40.18 -10.26 10.00
C VAL A 147 -39.55 -10.36 8.62
N LYS A 148 -40.11 -11.16 7.71
CA LYS A 148 -39.65 -11.29 6.33
C LYS A 148 -39.74 -9.94 5.57
N CYS A 149 -40.84 -9.21 5.75
CA CYS A 149 -41.03 -7.89 5.16
C CYS A 149 -40.02 -6.87 5.74
N ALA A 150 -39.77 -6.91 7.05
CA ALA A 150 -38.80 -6.03 7.69
C ALA A 150 -37.36 -6.29 7.18
N VAL A 151 -36.96 -7.56 7.07
CA VAL A 151 -35.65 -7.94 6.49
C VAL A 151 -35.55 -7.50 5.04
N LEU A 152 -36.59 -7.74 4.22
CA LEU A 152 -36.61 -7.32 2.82
C LEU A 152 -36.53 -5.79 2.70
N ALA A 153 -37.28 -5.07 3.52
CA ALA A 153 -37.26 -3.60 3.55
C ALA A 153 -35.87 -3.08 3.95
N THR A 154 -35.20 -3.73 4.93
CA THR A 154 -33.82 -3.38 5.34
C THR A 154 -32.82 -3.62 4.20
N VAL A 155 -32.92 -4.76 3.51
CA VAL A 155 -32.07 -5.06 2.34
C VAL A 155 -32.30 -4.05 1.23
N ILE A 156 -33.55 -3.73 0.91
CA ILE A 156 -33.90 -2.71 -0.09
C ILE A 156 -33.33 -1.35 0.32
N LEU A 157 -33.49 -0.94 1.58
CA LEU A 157 -32.91 0.30 2.11
C LEU A 157 -31.38 0.31 1.95
N VAL A 158 -30.69 -0.76 2.34
CA VAL A 158 -29.22 -0.85 2.20
C VAL A 158 -28.80 -0.78 0.74
N VAL A 159 -29.50 -1.50 -0.16
CA VAL A 159 -29.23 -1.46 -1.61
C VAL A 159 -29.51 -0.07 -2.18
N VAL A 160 -30.60 0.57 -1.79
CA VAL A 160 -30.93 1.93 -2.21
C VAL A 160 -29.89 2.93 -1.67
N PHE A 161 -29.55 2.86 -0.38
CA PHE A 161 -28.53 3.76 0.21
C PHE A 161 -27.13 3.54 -0.39
N LYS A 162 -26.73 2.28 -0.60
CA LYS A 162 -25.43 1.97 -1.25
C LYS A 162 -25.45 2.19 -2.76
N GLY A 163 -26.55 1.80 -3.44
CA GLY A 163 -26.64 1.84 -4.90
C GLY A 163 -26.89 3.24 -5.48
N TYR A 164 -27.60 4.12 -4.74
CA TYR A 164 -27.86 5.49 -5.19
C TYR A 164 -26.96 6.55 -4.55
N GLY A 165 -26.06 6.15 -3.64
CA GLY A 165 -25.10 7.08 -3.04
C GLY A 165 -25.78 8.34 -2.47
N VAL A 166 -26.85 8.17 -1.68
CA VAL A 166 -27.57 9.29 -1.05
C VAL A 166 -26.75 9.82 0.12
N THR A 167 -25.60 10.37 -0.19
CA THR A 167 -24.95 11.35 0.67
C THR A 167 -25.35 12.72 0.14
N LEU A 168 -25.97 13.48 1.00
CA LEU A 168 -26.41 14.85 0.72
C LEU A 168 -25.17 15.73 0.48
N GLY A 169 -24.99 16.18 -0.76
CA GLY A 169 -23.97 17.12 -1.18
C GLY A 169 -22.67 16.49 -1.73
N SER A 170 -22.07 17.19 -2.68
CA SER A 170 -20.74 16.90 -3.20
C SER A 170 -19.68 17.47 -2.25
N ARG A 171 -18.54 16.76 -2.09
CA ARG A 171 -17.37 17.22 -1.33
C ARG A 171 -16.12 16.55 -1.85
N PHE A 172 -14.99 17.18 -1.68
CA PHE A 172 -13.69 16.54 -1.79
C PHE A 172 -13.49 15.60 -0.59
N THR A 173 -13.08 14.36 -0.85
CA THR A 173 -12.82 13.34 0.19
C THR A 173 -11.34 13.24 0.52
N TYR A 174 -10.50 13.46 -0.50
CA TYR A 174 -9.07 13.63 -0.37
C TYR A 174 -8.68 14.91 -1.09
N GLU A 175 -7.92 15.72 -0.38
CA GLU A 175 -7.42 17.01 -0.83
C GLU A 175 -6.29 16.80 -1.85
N PRO A 176 -5.96 17.82 -2.68
CA PRO A 176 -5.03 17.63 -3.78
C PRO A 176 -3.59 17.40 -3.32
N VAL A 177 -2.93 16.50 -4.05
CA VAL A 177 -1.48 16.30 -4.01
C VAL A 177 -0.92 16.60 -5.39
N VAL A 178 0.19 17.34 -5.46
CA VAL A 178 0.85 17.75 -6.70
C VAL A 178 2.07 16.87 -6.91
N TYR A 179 1.98 15.87 -7.78
CA TYR A 179 3.08 14.97 -8.10
C TYR A 179 3.91 15.47 -9.27
N ALA A 180 5.24 15.46 -9.12
CA ALA A 180 6.17 15.75 -10.23
C ALA A 180 6.40 14.47 -11.05
N VAL A 181 6.07 14.51 -12.34
CA VAL A 181 6.25 13.42 -13.30
C VAL A 181 6.69 14.00 -14.63
N GLU A 182 7.87 13.64 -15.08
CA GLU A 182 8.55 14.24 -16.22
C GLU A 182 8.64 15.79 -16.07
N ASP A 183 8.23 16.54 -17.05
CA ASP A 183 8.14 18.01 -17.07
C ASP A 183 6.72 18.53 -16.74
N THR A 184 5.93 17.70 -16.06
CA THR A 184 4.55 18.02 -15.71
C THR A 184 4.28 17.83 -14.22
N TYR A 185 3.21 18.47 -13.75
CA TYR A 185 2.59 18.10 -12.48
C TYR A 185 1.31 17.31 -12.71
N GLN A 186 1.13 16.26 -11.93
CA GLN A 186 -0.11 15.50 -11.83
C GLN A 186 -0.81 15.85 -10.52
N ILE A 187 -1.93 16.56 -10.61
CA ILE A 187 -2.72 16.96 -9.45
C ILE A 187 -3.78 15.90 -9.21
N VAL A 188 -3.66 15.22 -8.06
CA VAL A 188 -4.53 14.09 -7.68
C VAL A 188 -5.40 14.47 -6.49
N PHE A 189 -6.71 14.32 -6.64
CA PHE A 189 -7.69 14.53 -5.56
C PHE A 189 -8.91 13.61 -5.74
N SER A 190 -9.75 13.50 -4.70
CA SER A 190 -10.91 12.63 -4.78
C SER A 190 -12.20 13.30 -4.34
N THR A 191 -13.32 12.76 -4.84
CA THR A 191 -14.67 13.22 -4.54
C THR A 191 -15.51 12.08 -3.94
N ASN A 192 -16.53 12.43 -3.17
CA ASN A 192 -17.42 11.43 -2.56
C ASN A 192 -18.46 10.84 -3.53
N HIS A 193 -18.50 11.33 -4.75
CA HIS A 193 -19.38 10.86 -5.83
C HIS A 193 -18.64 10.90 -7.15
N PRO A 194 -18.96 10.03 -8.10
CA PRO A 194 -18.47 10.16 -9.46
C PRO A 194 -18.71 11.56 -10.01
N ALA A 195 -17.65 12.21 -10.46
CA ALA A 195 -17.70 13.58 -10.93
C ALA A 195 -16.90 13.74 -12.24
N THR A 196 -17.14 14.81 -12.95
CA THR A 196 -16.23 15.34 -13.95
C THR A 196 -15.38 16.41 -13.28
N ALA A 197 -14.06 16.29 -13.32
CA ALA A 197 -13.17 17.18 -12.61
C ALA A 197 -12.21 17.92 -13.54
N TRP A 198 -11.71 19.07 -13.07
CA TRP A 198 -10.68 19.85 -13.74
C TRP A 198 -9.90 20.69 -12.73
N VAL A 199 -8.73 21.09 -13.17
CA VAL A 199 -7.88 22.09 -12.49
C VAL A 199 -7.91 23.36 -13.32
N GLU A 200 -8.03 24.51 -12.68
CA GLU A 200 -7.93 25.81 -13.32
C GLU A 200 -6.68 26.54 -12.85
N ILE A 201 -5.88 27.04 -13.80
CA ILE A 201 -4.66 27.82 -13.60
C ILE A 201 -4.75 29.06 -14.45
N ASN A 202 -4.77 30.26 -13.85
CA ASN A 202 -4.88 31.54 -14.57
C ASN A 202 -6.04 31.61 -15.59
N GLY A 203 -7.18 30.94 -15.29
CA GLY A 203 -8.36 30.89 -16.16
C GLY A 203 -8.27 29.84 -17.28
N GLU A 204 -7.21 29.07 -17.37
CA GLU A 204 -7.09 27.91 -18.27
C GLU A 204 -7.49 26.62 -17.54
N SER A 205 -8.36 25.81 -18.14
CA SER A 205 -8.88 24.57 -17.54
C SER A 205 -8.19 23.34 -18.10
N TYR A 206 -7.68 22.49 -17.21
CA TYR A 206 -7.10 21.17 -17.49
C TYR A 206 -8.01 20.10 -16.97
N TYR A 207 -8.34 19.10 -17.78
CA TYR A 207 -9.36 18.10 -17.46
C TYR A 207 -8.77 16.70 -17.22
N ASP A 208 -9.40 15.96 -16.32
CA ASP A 208 -9.21 14.52 -16.23
C ASP A 208 -9.89 13.86 -17.46
N LEU A 209 -9.09 13.37 -18.41
CA LEU A 209 -9.57 12.83 -19.68
C LEU A 209 -9.37 11.32 -19.77
N PHE A 210 -10.46 10.58 -20.00
CA PHE A 210 -10.44 9.19 -20.37
C PHE A 210 -10.25 9.03 -21.89
N ALA A 211 -9.37 8.11 -22.30
CA ALA A 211 -9.07 7.85 -23.71
C ALA A 211 -8.73 9.12 -24.52
N GLY A 212 -8.12 10.11 -23.88
CA GLY A 212 -7.63 11.35 -24.50
C GLY A 212 -8.70 12.38 -24.91
N SER A 213 -10.00 12.07 -24.77
CA SER A 213 -11.05 12.96 -25.29
C SER A 213 -12.29 13.06 -24.39
N MET A 214 -12.57 12.07 -23.58
CA MET A 214 -13.77 12.05 -22.73
C MET A 214 -13.41 12.50 -21.31
N LYS A 215 -14.14 13.47 -20.78
CA LYS A 215 -14.00 13.84 -19.37
C LYS A 215 -14.31 12.63 -18.49
N SER A 216 -13.42 12.29 -17.60
CA SER A 216 -13.56 11.18 -16.66
C SER A 216 -14.85 11.33 -15.84
N LYS A 217 -15.40 10.19 -15.46
CA LYS A 217 -16.49 10.08 -14.50
C LYS A 217 -16.05 9.11 -13.42
N ASP A 218 -15.20 9.57 -12.54
CA ASP A 218 -14.66 8.76 -11.45
C ASP A 218 -14.82 9.49 -10.12
N THR A 219 -14.42 8.85 -9.04
CA THR A 219 -14.29 9.42 -7.70
C THR A 219 -12.87 9.87 -7.39
N VAL A 220 -11.87 9.33 -8.09
CA VAL A 220 -10.48 9.79 -8.06
C VAL A 220 -10.16 10.50 -9.38
N HIS A 221 -9.44 11.60 -9.30
CA HIS A 221 -9.11 12.45 -10.43
C HIS A 221 -7.61 12.72 -10.43
N LYS A 222 -6.96 12.46 -11.57
CA LYS A 222 -5.55 12.75 -11.83
C LYS A 222 -5.45 13.62 -13.06
N ILE A 223 -5.08 14.88 -12.85
CA ILE A 223 -5.07 15.91 -13.88
C ILE A 223 -3.65 16.37 -14.12
N THR A 224 -3.17 16.19 -15.35
CA THR A 224 -1.82 16.59 -15.75
C THR A 224 -1.84 18.05 -16.22
N VAL A 225 -0.94 18.85 -15.66
CA VAL A 225 -0.73 20.26 -16.03
C VAL A 225 0.75 20.50 -16.33
N PRO A 226 1.10 21.41 -17.25
CA PRO A 226 2.50 21.79 -17.47
C PRO A 226 3.10 22.44 -16.22
N GLN A 227 4.32 22.05 -15.83
CA GLN A 227 5.01 22.65 -14.68
C GLN A 227 5.13 24.16 -14.81
N GLU A 228 5.63 24.65 -15.94
CA GLU A 228 5.81 26.08 -16.22
C GLU A 228 4.56 26.90 -15.89
N LYS A 229 3.37 26.38 -16.23
CA LYS A 229 2.09 27.07 -16.00
C LYS A 229 1.76 27.24 -14.53
N LEU A 230 1.97 26.17 -13.74
CA LEU A 230 1.68 26.20 -12.31
C LEU A 230 2.76 26.97 -11.55
N ASP A 231 4.02 26.84 -11.95
CA ASP A 231 5.16 27.55 -11.35
C ASP A 231 5.04 29.08 -11.54
N GLU A 232 4.61 29.51 -12.72
CA GLU A 232 4.34 30.96 -13.01
C GLU A 232 3.12 31.45 -12.20
N ALA A 233 2.04 30.67 -12.16
CA ALA A 233 0.78 31.08 -11.52
C ALA A 233 0.87 31.09 -9.99
N LYS A 234 1.64 30.19 -9.41
CA LYS A 234 1.80 30.01 -7.95
C LYS A 234 0.47 29.78 -7.21
N ALA A 235 -0.56 29.38 -7.94
CA ALA A 235 -1.88 29.07 -7.42
C ALA A 235 -2.67 28.25 -8.43
N TYR A 236 -3.58 27.43 -7.94
CA TYR A 236 -4.53 26.68 -8.76
C TYR A 236 -5.85 26.47 -8.01
N SER A 237 -6.89 26.13 -8.74
CA SER A 237 -8.14 25.67 -8.14
C SER A 237 -8.54 24.31 -8.69
N ILE A 238 -9.06 23.45 -7.81
CA ILE A 238 -9.67 22.18 -8.17
C ILE A 238 -11.17 22.36 -8.26
N HIS A 239 -11.77 21.73 -9.26
CA HIS A 239 -13.20 21.78 -9.54
C HIS A 239 -13.73 20.36 -9.77
N ALA A 240 -14.95 20.10 -9.32
CA ALA A 240 -15.63 18.86 -9.61
C ALA A 240 -17.13 19.08 -9.77
N GLU A 241 -17.71 18.56 -10.86
CA GLU A 241 -19.14 18.58 -11.13
C GLU A 241 -19.70 17.18 -11.05
N LYS A 242 -20.58 16.92 -10.07
CA LYS A 242 -21.15 15.60 -9.86
C LYS A 242 -21.84 15.06 -11.10
N MET A 243 -21.48 13.85 -11.52
CA MET A 243 -22.12 13.14 -12.62
C MET A 243 -23.13 12.11 -12.08
N ILE A 244 -24.40 12.48 -12.04
CA ILE A 244 -25.48 11.62 -11.55
C ILE A 244 -25.74 10.47 -12.54
N TYR A 245 -25.80 10.78 -13.82
CA TYR A 245 -26.04 9.81 -14.88
C TYR A 245 -25.39 10.25 -16.19
N ARG A 246 -24.76 9.32 -16.88
CA ARG A 246 -24.25 9.50 -18.25
C ARG A 246 -24.89 8.44 -19.15
N GLY A 247 -25.79 8.86 -20.01
CA GLY A 247 -26.48 8.00 -20.98
C GLY A 247 -25.90 8.14 -22.39
N PRO A 248 -26.42 7.37 -23.36
CA PRO A 248 -25.95 7.40 -24.76
C PRO A 248 -26.21 8.73 -25.48
N PHE A 249 -27.21 9.50 -25.05
CA PHE A 249 -27.64 10.74 -25.70
C PHE A 249 -27.71 11.93 -24.72
N GLY A 250 -27.12 11.83 -23.57
CA GLY A 250 -27.12 12.88 -22.56
C GLY A 250 -26.87 12.37 -21.15
N GLY A 251 -26.90 13.26 -20.17
CA GLY A 251 -26.67 12.93 -18.79
C GLY A 251 -27.29 13.93 -17.84
N PHE A 252 -27.30 13.58 -16.56
CA PHE A 252 -27.70 14.48 -15.49
C PHE A 252 -26.48 14.80 -14.64
N LYS A 253 -26.24 16.09 -14.44
CA LYS A 253 -25.20 16.62 -13.61
C LYS A 253 -25.76 17.16 -12.31
N GLY A 254 -24.96 17.19 -11.28
CA GLY A 254 -25.28 17.78 -9.99
C GLY A 254 -24.61 19.13 -9.80
N ASN A 255 -24.40 19.51 -8.55
CA ASN A 255 -23.74 20.75 -8.22
C ASN A 255 -22.23 20.63 -8.47
N GLU A 256 -21.64 21.73 -8.89
CA GLU A 256 -20.20 21.97 -8.91
C GLU A 256 -19.70 22.34 -7.51
N ILE A 257 -18.50 21.91 -7.20
CA ILE A 257 -17.73 22.31 -6.03
C ILE A 257 -16.34 22.72 -6.50
N SER A 258 -15.75 23.70 -5.82
CA SER A 258 -14.39 24.17 -6.11
C SER A 258 -13.64 24.53 -4.84
N LYS A 259 -12.30 24.52 -4.91
CA LYS A 259 -11.42 24.95 -3.83
C LYS A 259 -10.10 25.46 -4.40
N GLU A 260 -9.59 26.56 -3.85
CA GLU A 260 -8.35 27.22 -4.27
C GLU A 260 -7.18 26.81 -3.37
N TYR A 261 -5.98 26.76 -3.95
CA TYR A 261 -4.71 26.45 -3.30
C TYR A 261 -3.63 27.40 -3.77
N SER A 262 -2.76 27.82 -2.85
CA SER A 262 -1.47 28.38 -3.19
C SER A 262 -0.53 27.28 -3.66
N PHE A 263 0.46 27.64 -4.45
CA PHE A 263 1.52 26.74 -4.87
C PHE A 263 2.87 27.45 -4.78
N ARG A 264 3.84 26.77 -4.19
CA ARG A 264 5.23 27.24 -4.11
C ARG A 264 6.09 26.32 -4.97
N PRO A 265 6.51 26.78 -6.16
CA PRO A 265 7.43 26.03 -6.99
C PRO A 265 8.76 25.82 -6.27
N VAL A 266 9.49 24.81 -6.66
CA VAL A 266 10.86 24.60 -6.18
C VAL A 266 11.73 25.72 -6.72
N ASP A 267 12.51 26.35 -5.83
CA ASP A 267 13.48 27.39 -6.17
C ASP A 267 14.83 27.01 -5.56
N SER A 268 15.74 26.53 -6.39
CA SER A 268 17.07 26.06 -5.97
C SER A 268 18.11 27.19 -5.85
N SER A 269 17.73 28.44 -6.12
CA SER A 269 18.67 29.58 -6.10
C SER A 269 19.31 29.84 -4.74
N ASP A 270 18.59 29.60 -3.65
CA ASP A 270 19.05 29.70 -2.26
C ASP A 270 19.46 28.35 -1.65
N GLY A 271 19.54 27.28 -2.48
CA GLY A 271 19.72 25.89 -2.07
C GLY A 271 18.43 25.08 -2.19
N LEU A 272 18.45 23.86 -1.69
CA LEU A 272 17.34 22.92 -1.82
C LEU A 272 17.13 22.15 -0.52
N VAL A 273 15.88 22.00 -0.09
CA VAL A 273 15.53 21.19 1.07
C VAL A 273 14.45 20.18 0.71
N TYR A 274 14.74 18.92 0.84
CA TYR A 274 13.73 17.87 0.68
C TYR A 274 13.74 16.87 1.84
N TYR A 275 12.59 16.24 2.04
CA TYR A 275 12.43 15.21 3.03
C TYR A 275 11.95 13.92 2.37
N THR A 276 12.55 12.80 2.75
CA THR A 276 12.19 11.47 2.28
C THR A 276 11.55 10.68 3.40
N MET A 277 10.32 10.19 3.16
CA MET A 277 9.66 9.21 4.03
C MET A 277 9.43 7.91 3.28
N THR A 278 9.64 6.80 3.96
CA THR A 278 9.47 5.44 3.45
C THR A 278 9.06 4.49 4.57
N ASP A 279 8.53 3.32 4.22
CA ASP A 279 8.22 2.25 5.19
C ASP A 279 7.32 2.74 6.33
N VAL A 280 6.34 3.58 5.98
CA VAL A 280 5.45 4.20 6.98
C VAL A 280 4.48 3.17 7.59
N HIS A 281 3.98 2.21 6.80
CA HIS A 281 3.11 1.12 7.26
C HIS A 281 2.03 1.59 8.24
N HIS A 282 1.23 2.59 7.85
CA HIS A 282 0.18 3.23 8.66
C HIS A 282 0.67 4.02 9.89
N ALA A 283 1.97 4.36 9.99
CA ALA A 283 2.51 5.19 11.08
C ALA A 283 2.40 6.70 10.79
N GLU A 284 1.27 7.17 10.28
CA GLU A 284 1.00 8.59 9.96
C GLU A 284 1.34 9.51 11.13
N LYS A 285 0.95 9.10 12.35
CA LYS A 285 1.18 9.90 13.57
C LYS A 285 2.67 10.10 13.90
N GLY A 286 3.53 9.27 13.33
CA GLY A 286 4.98 9.42 13.43
C GLY A 286 5.57 10.15 12.22
N ALA A 287 5.23 9.73 11.01
CA ALA A 287 5.85 10.20 9.78
C ALA A 287 5.53 11.66 9.44
N VAL A 288 4.29 12.07 9.59
CA VAL A 288 3.86 13.45 9.28
C VAL A 288 4.51 14.48 10.23
N PRO A 289 4.53 14.31 11.57
CA PRO A 289 5.24 15.24 12.45
C PRO A 289 6.75 15.29 12.16
N ALA A 290 7.41 14.17 11.85
CA ALA A 290 8.81 14.15 11.47
C ALA A 290 9.08 15.03 10.24
N ALA A 291 8.30 14.86 9.17
CA ALA A 291 8.42 15.68 7.97
C ALA A 291 8.10 17.17 8.23
N ASN A 292 7.06 17.46 9.01
CA ASN A 292 6.65 18.83 9.34
C ASN A 292 7.64 19.58 10.26
N SER A 293 8.59 18.87 10.87
CA SER A 293 9.67 19.50 11.64
C SER A 293 10.81 20.05 10.77
N VAL A 294 10.83 19.68 9.47
CA VAL A 294 11.83 20.17 8.52
C VAL A 294 11.37 21.52 7.97
N GLU A 295 12.12 22.57 8.31
CA GLU A 295 11.83 23.92 7.86
C GLU A 295 12.20 24.13 6.40
N ASN A 296 11.42 24.96 5.72
CA ASN A 296 11.62 25.38 4.31
C ASN A 296 11.66 24.21 3.31
N LEU A 297 10.83 23.19 3.56
CA LEU A 297 10.74 22.04 2.67
C LEU A 297 10.29 22.45 1.26
N ASP A 298 11.11 22.18 0.23
CA ASP A 298 10.80 22.50 -1.16
C ASP A 298 9.98 21.42 -1.84
N PHE A 299 10.28 20.17 -1.58
CA PHE A 299 9.45 19.05 -2.02
C PHE A 299 9.56 17.84 -1.08
N LEU A 300 8.56 16.96 -1.17
CA LEU A 300 8.48 15.73 -0.41
C LEU A 300 8.77 14.52 -1.32
N VAL A 301 9.54 13.55 -0.81
CA VAL A 301 9.74 12.25 -1.46
C VAL A 301 9.04 11.17 -0.64
N ILE A 302 8.13 10.42 -1.25
CA ILE A 302 7.50 9.23 -0.66
C ILE A 302 8.01 8.00 -1.41
N LEU A 303 8.76 7.14 -0.72
CA LEU A 303 9.40 5.95 -1.30
C LEU A 303 8.63 4.66 -1.03
N GLY A 304 7.31 4.68 -1.11
CA GLY A 304 6.50 3.49 -0.97
C GLY A 304 6.42 2.90 0.43
N ASP A 305 5.79 1.74 0.51
CA ASP A 305 5.46 1.04 1.74
C ASP A 305 4.73 1.94 2.76
N SER A 306 3.88 2.81 2.21
CA SER A 306 2.99 3.67 3.01
C SER A 306 2.01 2.82 3.83
N VAL A 307 1.62 1.68 3.28
CA VAL A 307 0.71 0.69 3.87
C VAL A 307 1.31 -0.71 3.82
N GLY A 308 0.68 -1.67 4.48
CA GLY A 308 1.13 -3.07 4.41
C GLY A 308 0.61 -3.82 3.18
N MET A 309 -0.44 -3.35 2.52
CA MET A 309 -1.00 -3.80 1.24
C MET A 309 -2.16 -2.90 0.85
N VAL A 310 -2.47 -2.81 -0.44
CA VAL A 310 -3.55 -1.96 -1.00
C VAL A 310 -4.82 -2.77 -1.26
N GLU A 311 -5.46 -3.21 -0.19
CA GLU A 311 -6.67 -4.03 -0.27
C GLU A 311 -7.95 -3.22 -0.44
N TYR A 312 -7.97 -2.01 0.08
CA TYR A 312 -9.12 -1.09 0.05
C TYR A 312 -8.71 0.25 -0.57
N GLU A 313 -9.68 0.99 -1.08
CA GLU A 313 -9.44 2.34 -1.59
C GLU A 313 -8.76 3.25 -0.55
N SER A 314 -9.10 3.09 0.73
CA SER A 314 -8.45 3.83 1.82
C SER A 314 -6.95 3.54 1.96
N ASP A 315 -6.50 2.35 1.57
CA ASP A 315 -5.09 1.99 1.63
C ASP A 315 -4.32 2.70 0.52
N VAL A 316 -4.87 2.72 -0.70
CA VAL A 316 -4.27 3.45 -1.84
C VAL A 316 -4.22 4.95 -1.57
N GLN A 317 -5.30 5.50 -0.97
CA GLN A 317 -5.40 6.91 -0.60
C GLN A 317 -4.49 7.30 0.57
N PHE A 318 -3.92 6.35 1.27
CA PHE A 318 -3.09 6.65 2.44
C PHE A 318 -1.82 7.41 2.07
N SER A 319 -1.19 7.11 0.94
CA SER A 319 -0.06 7.89 0.42
C SER A 319 -0.44 9.35 0.14
N ASN A 320 -1.65 9.60 -0.41
CA ASN A 320 -2.17 10.94 -0.60
C ASN A 320 -2.44 11.66 0.72
N LEU A 321 -2.94 10.93 1.73
CA LEU A 321 -3.16 11.48 3.06
C LEU A 321 -1.84 11.92 3.71
N LEU A 322 -0.78 11.09 3.61
CA LEU A 322 0.57 11.44 4.08
C LEU A 322 1.09 12.68 3.35
N ALA A 323 1.06 12.65 2.01
CA ALA A 323 1.52 13.74 1.17
C ALA A 323 0.80 15.06 1.51
N TYR A 324 -0.54 15.07 1.53
CA TYR A 324 -1.31 16.26 1.83
C TYR A 324 -1.07 16.80 3.25
N ASN A 325 -0.94 15.91 4.25
CA ASN A 325 -0.70 16.33 5.63
C ASN A 325 0.65 17.04 5.81
N VAL A 326 1.60 16.79 4.93
CA VAL A 326 2.88 17.52 4.87
C VAL A 326 2.81 18.72 3.95
N THR A 327 2.42 18.53 2.71
CA THR A 327 2.55 19.52 1.63
C THR A 327 1.38 20.49 1.53
N LYS A 328 0.22 20.15 2.06
CA LYS A 328 -1.05 20.87 1.93
C LYS A 328 -1.50 21.13 0.48
N GLY A 329 -0.91 20.43 -0.49
CA GLY A 329 -1.09 20.70 -1.92
C GLY A 329 -0.32 21.91 -2.43
N GLU A 330 0.58 22.46 -1.61
CA GLU A 330 1.29 23.72 -1.87
C GLU A 330 2.72 23.55 -2.38
N ILE A 331 3.30 22.34 -2.24
CA ILE A 331 4.63 21.98 -2.76
C ILE A 331 4.59 20.62 -3.46
N PRO A 332 5.55 20.36 -4.38
CA PRO A 332 5.57 19.11 -5.13
C PRO A 332 5.88 17.88 -4.27
N VAL A 333 5.43 16.72 -4.77
CA VAL A 333 5.72 15.39 -4.23
C VAL A 333 6.33 14.52 -5.32
N VAL A 334 7.36 13.77 -4.97
CA VAL A 334 7.90 12.67 -5.78
C VAL A 334 7.44 11.35 -5.15
N TYR A 335 6.90 10.46 -5.96
CA TYR A 335 6.40 9.17 -5.50
C TYR A 335 7.13 8.01 -6.17
N SER A 336 7.66 7.09 -5.36
CA SER A 336 8.20 5.82 -5.79
C SER A 336 7.37 4.68 -5.16
N ARG A 337 6.98 3.70 -5.95
CA ARG A 337 6.15 2.57 -5.49
C ARG A 337 6.97 1.61 -4.64
N GLY A 338 6.42 1.17 -3.50
CA GLY A 338 6.98 0.11 -2.69
C GLY A 338 6.49 -1.29 -3.08
N ASN A 339 7.11 -2.31 -2.53
CA ASN A 339 6.71 -3.69 -2.79
C ASN A 339 5.42 -4.10 -2.05
N HIS A 340 4.96 -3.34 -1.11
CA HIS A 340 3.66 -3.54 -0.47
C HIS A 340 2.50 -2.96 -1.29
N GLU A 341 2.73 -1.95 -2.09
CA GLU A 341 1.72 -1.36 -2.98
C GLU A 341 1.39 -2.22 -4.21
N ILE A 342 2.16 -3.25 -4.51
CA ILE A 342 1.83 -4.23 -5.57
C ILE A 342 0.95 -5.38 -5.07
N LYS A 343 0.58 -5.38 -3.79
CA LYS A 343 -0.18 -6.46 -3.13
C LYS A 343 -1.55 -5.97 -2.72
N GLY A 344 -2.61 -6.65 -3.16
CA GLY A 344 -3.99 -6.36 -2.78
C GLY A 344 -4.89 -6.01 -3.96
N ALA A 345 -6.19 -5.89 -3.69
CA ALA A 345 -7.22 -5.74 -4.71
C ALA A 345 -7.14 -4.42 -5.50
N TYR A 346 -6.49 -3.39 -4.95
CA TYR A 346 -6.33 -2.08 -5.58
C TYR A 346 -4.94 -1.87 -6.20
N ALA A 347 -4.06 -2.88 -6.21
CA ALA A 347 -2.73 -2.76 -6.79
C ALA A 347 -2.77 -2.35 -8.28
N GLU A 348 -3.71 -2.91 -9.05
CA GLU A 348 -3.94 -2.57 -10.46
C GLU A 348 -4.48 -1.14 -10.67
N GLU A 349 -5.04 -0.53 -9.63
CA GLU A 349 -5.66 0.79 -9.67
C GLU A 349 -4.72 1.90 -9.16
N LEU A 350 -3.59 1.53 -8.54
CA LEU A 350 -2.68 2.45 -7.85
C LEU A 350 -2.26 3.65 -8.72
N TYR A 351 -2.02 3.40 -10.01
CA TYR A 351 -1.60 4.45 -10.95
C TYR A 351 -2.59 5.62 -11.05
N LYS A 352 -3.86 5.44 -10.71
CA LYS A 352 -4.86 6.52 -10.71
C LYS A 352 -4.73 7.45 -9.52
N TYR A 353 -4.12 6.97 -8.45
CA TYR A 353 -4.10 7.63 -7.14
C TYR A 353 -2.80 8.38 -6.84
N VAL A 354 -1.71 8.07 -7.52
CA VAL A 354 -0.40 8.65 -7.27
C VAL A 354 0.29 9.07 -8.58
N GLY A 355 1.42 9.76 -8.48
CA GLY A 355 2.25 10.12 -9.64
C GLY A 355 2.74 8.89 -10.38
N SER A 356 2.50 8.82 -11.69
CA SER A 356 2.94 7.70 -12.54
C SER A 356 2.96 8.12 -14.01
N LYS A 357 3.77 7.44 -14.81
CA LYS A 357 3.83 7.63 -16.26
C LYS A 357 3.15 6.47 -16.96
N ASN A 358 2.03 6.70 -17.66
CA ASN A 358 1.34 5.68 -18.45
C ASN A 358 1.11 4.35 -17.69
N GLU A 359 0.66 4.43 -16.43
CA GLU A 359 0.46 3.27 -15.55
C GLU A 359 1.76 2.61 -15.04
N GLU A 360 2.94 3.12 -15.43
CA GLU A 360 4.25 2.67 -14.96
C GLU A 360 4.79 3.59 -13.87
N PHE A 361 5.59 3.05 -12.94
CA PHE A 361 6.12 3.76 -11.77
C PHE A 361 7.62 4.04 -11.89
N TYR A 362 8.18 3.98 -13.08
CA TYR A 362 9.51 4.46 -13.39
C TYR A 362 9.44 5.58 -14.42
N TYR A 363 10.10 6.67 -14.13
CA TYR A 363 10.10 7.88 -14.96
C TYR A 363 11.22 8.83 -14.52
N TRP A 364 11.56 9.79 -15.34
CA TRP A 364 12.32 10.95 -14.90
C TRP A 364 11.38 12.07 -14.44
N PHE A 365 11.88 12.98 -13.64
CA PHE A 365 11.15 14.20 -13.27
C PHE A 365 12.10 15.37 -13.15
N THR A 366 11.57 16.58 -13.25
CA THR A 366 12.34 17.81 -13.05
C THR A 366 11.68 18.68 -11.98
N LEU A 367 12.51 19.36 -11.17
CA LEU A 367 12.07 20.34 -10.19
C LEU A 367 13.15 21.43 -10.10
N SER A 368 12.96 22.60 -10.73
CA SER A 368 13.99 23.62 -10.88
C SER A 368 15.28 23.03 -11.48
N ASP A 369 16.41 23.15 -10.79
CA ASP A 369 17.71 22.61 -11.23
C ASP A 369 17.94 21.15 -10.80
N VAL A 370 16.88 20.42 -10.44
CA VAL A 370 16.92 18.99 -10.10
C VAL A 370 16.47 18.13 -11.27
N PHE A 371 17.28 17.18 -11.69
CA PHE A 371 16.87 16.06 -12.53
C PHE A 371 16.70 14.80 -11.67
N GLY A 372 15.50 14.26 -11.64
CA GLY A 372 15.19 13.06 -10.88
C GLY A 372 14.99 11.82 -11.74
N ILE A 373 15.44 10.68 -11.25
CA ILE A 373 15.26 9.36 -11.88
C ILE A 373 14.52 8.48 -10.88
N ASN A 374 13.25 8.26 -11.12
CA ASN A 374 12.45 7.33 -10.32
C ASN A 374 12.52 5.93 -10.91
N LEU A 375 12.94 4.96 -10.12
CA LEU A 375 13.02 3.55 -10.49
C LEU A 375 12.11 2.71 -9.59
N ASP A 376 11.67 1.59 -10.13
CA ASP A 376 10.80 0.66 -9.43
C ASP A 376 11.26 -0.78 -9.66
N LEU A 377 11.99 -1.33 -8.71
CA LEU A 377 12.47 -2.72 -8.79
C LEU A 377 11.32 -3.75 -8.71
N GLY A 378 10.12 -3.31 -8.34
CA GLY A 378 8.95 -4.16 -8.12
C GLY A 378 9.02 -4.85 -6.76
N GLU A 379 9.38 -6.10 -6.74
CA GLU A 379 9.50 -6.90 -5.54
C GLU A 379 10.92 -7.47 -5.39
N ASP A 380 11.30 -7.88 -4.19
CA ASP A 380 12.64 -8.43 -3.90
C ASP A 380 12.76 -9.95 -4.16
N HIS A 381 11.70 -10.59 -4.63
CA HIS A 381 11.67 -12.00 -5.04
C HIS A 381 11.55 -12.16 -6.56
N ASN A 382 11.89 -13.33 -7.08
CA ASN A 382 11.69 -13.65 -8.49
C ASN A 382 10.21 -13.89 -8.83
N ASP A 383 9.85 -13.79 -10.11
CA ASP A 383 8.46 -13.91 -10.59
C ASP A 383 7.80 -15.26 -10.26
N GLY A 384 8.59 -16.31 -10.04
CA GLY A 384 8.10 -17.61 -9.61
C GLY A 384 7.78 -17.72 -8.12
N TRP A 385 7.94 -16.64 -7.35
CA TRP A 385 7.66 -16.66 -5.93
C TRP A 385 6.18 -16.91 -5.66
N TRP A 386 5.89 -17.76 -4.69
CA TRP A 386 4.55 -18.28 -4.43
C TRP A 386 3.51 -17.20 -4.07
N GLU A 387 3.92 -16.06 -3.52
CA GLU A 387 3.01 -14.95 -3.16
C GLU A 387 2.35 -14.30 -4.37
N TYR A 388 2.97 -14.37 -5.55
CA TYR A 388 2.48 -13.72 -6.76
C TYR A 388 1.53 -14.59 -7.57
N TYR A 389 1.39 -15.85 -7.26
CA TYR A 389 0.51 -16.80 -7.98
C TYR A 389 0.75 -16.85 -9.49
N GLY A 390 1.91 -16.42 -9.97
CA GLY A 390 2.22 -16.30 -11.39
C GLY A 390 1.45 -15.17 -12.10
N THR A 391 1.05 -14.14 -11.38
CA THR A 391 0.30 -12.98 -11.92
C THR A 391 1.20 -11.80 -12.25
N ASP A 392 2.43 -11.79 -11.76
CA ASP A 392 3.37 -10.69 -11.93
C ASP A 392 4.48 -11.04 -12.93
N GLN A 393 5.04 -10.02 -13.57
CA GLN A 393 6.13 -10.12 -14.53
C GLN A 393 7.17 -9.02 -14.27
N PHE A 394 7.77 -9.03 -13.09
CA PHE A 394 8.75 -8.02 -12.68
C PHE A 394 10.04 -8.11 -13.48
N ASP A 395 10.45 -9.30 -13.97
CA ASP A 395 11.65 -9.43 -14.78
C ASP A 395 11.55 -8.64 -16.09
N LEU A 396 10.40 -8.71 -16.79
CA LEU A 396 10.15 -7.89 -17.98
C LEU A 396 10.05 -6.40 -17.65
N TYR A 397 9.48 -6.08 -16.50
CA TYR A 397 9.35 -4.69 -16.02
C TYR A 397 10.72 -4.08 -15.72
N ARG A 398 11.64 -4.85 -15.12
CA ARG A 398 13.03 -4.45 -14.87
C ARG A 398 13.84 -4.31 -16.16
N GLU A 399 13.58 -5.17 -17.16
CA GLU A 399 14.21 -5.06 -18.49
C GLU A 399 13.85 -3.74 -19.19
N LYS A 400 12.59 -3.33 -19.16
CA LYS A 400 12.16 -2.01 -19.68
C LYS A 400 12.88 -0.86 -18.99
N GLN A 401 13.03 -0.93 -17.67
CA GLN A 401 13.75 0.09 -16.91
C GLN A 401 15.25 0.11 -17.20
N THR A 402 15.83 -1.05 -17.49
CA THR A 402 17.22 -1.12 -17.97
C THR A 402 17.37 -0.37 -19.29
N GLN A 403 16.41 -0.51 -20.22
CA GLN A 403 16.40 0.24 -21.49
C GLN A 403 16.21 1.74 -21.23
N PHE A 404 15.31 2.12 -20.34
CA PHE A 404 15.11 3.51 -19.91
C PHE A 404 16.41 4.12 -19.36
N LEU A 405 17.14 3.43 -18.47
CA LEU A 405 18.42 3.90 -17.96
C LEU A 405 19.48 4.02 -19.08
N GLN A 406 19.52 3.07 -20.02
CA GLN A 406 20.41 3.14 -21.18
C GLN A 406 20.12 4.37 -22.06
N GLU A 407 18.85 4.68 -22.25
CA GLU A 407 18.43 5.90 -22.99
C GLU A 407 18.85 7.18 -22.27
N LEU A 408 18.74 7.22 -20.93
CA LEU A 408 19.22 8.36 -20.14
C LEU A 408 20.75 8.52 -20.26
N VAL A 409 21.52 7.44 -20.16
CA VAL A 409 22.98 7.46 -20.35
C VAL A 409 23.36 7.92 -21.76
N GLN A 410 22.59 7.51 -22.78
CA GLN A 410 22.87 7.88 -24.17
C GLN A 410 22.54 9.34 -24.46
N ASN A 411 21.39 9.82 -23.96
CA ASN A 411 20.85 11.15 -24.30
C ASN A 411 21.29 12.23 -23.33
N LYS A 412 21.70 11.87 -22.12
CA LYS A 412 22.27 12.70 -21.06
C LYS A 412 21.44 13.94 -20.69
N PRO A 413 20.12 13.85 -20.54
CA PRO A 413 19.29 15.01 -20.21
C PRO A 413 19.66 15.61 -18.85
N TYR A 414 20.21 14.82 -17.94
CA TYR A 414 20.65 15.23 -16.61
C TYR A 414 21.83 16.20 -16.60
N GLU A 415 22.63 16.28 -17.67
CA GLU A 415 23.77 17.21 -17.78
C GLU A 415 23.32 18.69 -17.87
N GLU A 416 22.01 18.95 -18.06
CA GLU A 416 21.43 20.30 -18.06
C GLU A 416 21.03 20.80 -16.68
N TYR A 417 21.20 19.96 -15.62
CA TYR A 417 20.75 20.23 -14.25
C TYR A 417 21.91 20.17 -13.26
N ASP A 418 21.82 20.97 -12.19
CA ASP A 418 22.87 21.09 -11.19
C ASP A 418 22.83 20.00 -10.11
N TYR A 419 21.71 19.23 -10.03
CA TYR A 419 21.52 18.18 -9.04
C TYR A 419 20.79 16.97 -9.62
N THR A 420 21.35 15.78 -9.46
CA THR A 420 20.74 14.53 -9.92
C THR A 420 20.34 13.63 -8.75
N LEU A 421 19.03 13.35 -8.65
CA LEU A 421 18.44 12.52 -7.58
C LEU A 421 17.89 11.22 -8.14
N VAL A 422 18.29 10.08 -7.57
CA VAL A 422 17.69 8.76 -7.85
C VAL A 422 16.77 8.36 -6.70
N THR A 423 15.55 7.94 -7.03
CA THR A 423 14.58 7.40 -6.08
C THR A 423 14.21 5.98 -6.47
N CYS A 424 14.24 5.06 -5.53
CA CYS A 424 13.81 3.68 -5.70
C CYS A 424 13.48 3.08 -4.33
N HIS A 425 12.36 2.37 -4.19
CA HIS A 425 12.04 1.79 -2.89
C HIS A 425 13.05 0.72 -2.46
N ILE A 426 13.34 -0.24 -3.33
CA ILE A 426 14.28 -1.32 -3.02
C ILE A 426 15.72 -0.88 -3.34
N PRO A 427 16.68 -0.98 -2.40
CA PRO A 427 18.04 -0.51 -2.60
C PRO A 427 18.74 -1.19 -3.77
N ILE A 428 19.32 -0.38 -4.67
CA ILE A 428 20.10 -0.86 -5.83
C ILE A 428 21.54 -1.18 -5.41
N GLN A 429 22.13 -0.39 -4.52
CA GLN A 429 23.51 -0.51 -4.05
C GLN A 429 23.75 -1.70 -3.12
N PHE A 430 22.68 -2.38 -2.69
CA PHE A 430 22.75 -3.52 -1.78
C PHE A 430 22.12 -4.77 -2.39
N VAL A 431 22.85 -5.89 -2.33
CA VAL A 431 22.39 -7.23 -2.70
C VAL A 431 22.36 -8.10 -1.45
N ASN A 432 21.21 -8.64 -1.12
CA ASN A 432 21.03 -9.51 0.05
C ASN A 432 21.67 -10.90 -0.14
N ASN A 433 21.77 -11.69 0.95
CA ASN A 433 22.36 -13.03 0.93
C ASN A 433 21.68 -14.02 -0.03
N ARG A 434 20.42 -13.78 -0.39
CA ARG A 434 19.69 -14.62 -1.36
C ARG A 434 20.08 -14.29 -2.79
N LYS A 435 20.83 -13.20 -3.00
CA LYS A 435 21.23 -12.67 -4.31
C LYS A 435 20.04 -12.27 -5.18
N ASP A 436 18.99 -11.79 -4.54
CA ASP A 436 17.80 -11.34 -5.25
C ASP A 436 18.16 -10.18 -6.18
N HIS A 437 17.82 -10.36 -7.47
CA HIS A 437 18.09 -9.42 -8.56
C HIS A 437 19.55 -8.95 -8.68
N GLU A 438 20.53 -9.77 -8.26
CA GLU A 438 21.97 -9.46 -8.31
C GLU A 438 22.37 -8.90 -9.69
N GLY A 439 21.98 -9.56 -10.78
CA GLY A 439 22.30 -9.12 -12.14
C GLY A 439 21.71 -7.77 -12.50
N THR A 440 20.42 -7.54 -12.19
CA THR A 440 19.75 -6.26 -12.44
C THR A 440 20.37 -5.13 -11.62
N LYS A 441 20.59 -5.35 -10.32
CA LYS A 441 21.19 -4.35 -9.44
C LYS A 441 22.61 -3.98 -9.89
N ALA A 442 23.43 -4.96 -10.27
CA ALA A 442 24.75 -4.71 -10.81
C ALA A 442 24.72 -3.91 -12.11
N GLN A 443 23.80 -4.25 -13.04
CA GLN A 443 23.64 -3.55 -14.31
C GLN A 443 23.15 -2.11 -14.10
N TRP A 444 22.14 -1.91 -13.25
CA TRP A 444 21.63 -0.57 -12.94
C TRP A 444 22.67 0.28 -12.23
N THR A 445 23.44 -0.31 -11.29
CA THR A 445 24.57 0.39 -10.66
C THR A 445 25.58 0.88 -11.70
N GLN A 446 25.95 0.03 -12.69
CA GLN A 446 26.88 0.44 -13.74
C GLN A 446 26.34 1.56 -14.64
N LEU A 447 25.02 1.58 -14.91
CA LEU A 447 24.40 2.66 -15.66
C LEU A 447 24.33 3.95 -14.83
N LEU A 448 23.99 3.84 -13.56
CA LEU A 448 23.97 4.98 -12.63
C LEU A 448 25.38 5.53 -12.37
N ASN A 449 26.42 4.69 -12.33
CA ASN A 449 27.82 5.14 -12.27
C ASN A 449 28.22 6.02 -13.48
N GLN A 450 27.58 5.85 -14.64
CA GLN A 450 27.82 6.69 -15.82
C GLN A 450 27.04 8.02 -15.77
N ILE A 451 25.93 8.02 -15.02
CA ILE A 451 25.12 9.23 -14.76
C ILE A 451 25.75 10.08 -13.64
N GLU A 452 26.42 9.43 -12.70
CA GLU A 452 27.06 10.05 -11.51
C GLU A 452 26.06 10.86 -10.67
N PRO A 453 24.94 10.27 -10.19
CA PRO A 453 23.96 11.02 -9.43
C PRO A 453 24.56 11.53 -8.10
N ASP A 454 24.10 12.73 -7.68
CA ASP A 454 24.52 13.33 -6.40
C ASP A 454 23.98 12.57 -5.21
N MET A 455 22.79 12.00 -5.38
CA MET A 455 22.09 11.26 -4.31
C MET A 455 21.19 10.15 -4.88
N ALA A 456 21.17 9.01 -4.17
CA ALA A 456 20.15 7.99 -4.32
C ALA A 456 19.44 7.75 -2.98
N VAL A 457 18.11 7.63 -2.98
CA VAL A 457 17.33 7.39 -1.76
C VAL A 457 16.49 6.13 -1.89
N TYR A 458 16.47 5.33 -0.83
CA TYR A 458 15.86 4.00 -0.77
C TYR A 458 15.03 3.80 0.49
N GLY A 459 14.19 2.79 0.50
CA GLY A 459 13.44 2.27 1.64
C GLY A 459 13.65 0.78 1.86
N HIS A 460 12.56 0.04 2.13
CA HIS A 460 12.44 -1.42 2.15
C HIS A 460 13.14 -2.14 3.32
N GLN A 461 14.30 -1.68 3.72
CA GLN A 461 15.10 -2.38 4.73
C GLN A 461 14.70 -2.02 6.18
N HIS A 462 13.81 -1.05 6.37
CA HIS A 462 13.38 -0.53 7.67
C HIS A 462 14.55 -0.10 8.55
N ASP A 463 15.54 0.58 7.94
CA ASP A 463 16.76 0.95 8.61
C ASP A 463 17.29 2.31 8.15
N LEU A 464 18.38 2.77 8.74
CA LEU A 464 19.02 4.05 8.47
C LEU A 464 20.46 3.80 8.05
N TYR A 465 20.71 3.65 6.73
CA TYR A 465 22.03 3.35 6.22
C TYR A 465 22.53 4.37 5.22
N PRO A 466 23.77 4.88 5.37
CA PRO A 466 24.49 5.51 4.29
C PRO A 466 25.20 4.47 3.41
N PHE A 467 25.09 4.64 2.09
CA PHE A 467 25.92 4.00 1.07
C PHE A 467 26.81 5.08 0.47
N LEU A 468 28.01 5.27 1.02
CA LEU A 468 28.88 6.37 0.62
C LEU A 468 29.87 5.92 -0.46
N ASP A 469 30.16 6.80 -1.42
CA ASP A 469 31.14 6.54 -2.47
C ASP A 469 32.47 6.08 -1.87
N GLY A 470 33.05 5.01 -2.44
CA GLY A 470 34.25 4.36 -1.93
C GLY A 470 34.03 3.39 -0.74
N GLN A 471 32.80 3.24 -0.26
CA GLN A 471 32.48 2.27 0.78
C GLN A 471 32.45 0.84 0.17
N ASN A 472 33.17 -0.09 0.81
CA ASN A 472 33.20 -1.49 0.41
C ASN A 472 32.71 -2.45 1.51
N THR A 473 32.27 -1.91 2.64
CA THR A 473 31.74 -2.65 3.79
C THR A 473 30.46 -2.01 4.26
N MET A 474 29.57 -2.77 4.82
CA MET A 474 28.27 -2.32 5.31
C MET A 474 28.19 -2.51 6.83
N TYR A 475 27.69 -1.49 7.52
CA TYR A 475 27.51 -1.49 8.96
C TYR A 475 26.08 -1.10 9.31
N ASN A 476 25.56 -1.61 10.42
CA ASN A 476 24.27 -1.18 10.94
C ASN A 476 24.39 0.12 11.78
N GLU A 477 23.28 0.65 12.28
CA GLU A 477 23.25 1.86 13.13
C GLU A 477 24.18 1.79 14.35
N GLU A 478 24.38 0.59 14.89
CA GLU A 478 25.26 0.34 16.04
C GLU A 478 26.74 0.21 15.64
N GLY A 479 27.08 0.39 14.37
CA GLY A 479 28.43 0.19 13.85
C GLY A 479 28.86 -1.28 13.75
N LYS A 480 27.90 -2.21 13.73
CA LYS A 480 28.19 -3.63 13.56
C LYS A 480 28.32 -3.99 12.09
N LEU A 481 29.42 -4.66 11.72
CA LEU A 481 29.65 -5.13 10.35
C LEU A 481 28.59 -6.14 9.92
N ILE A 482 27.90 -5.88 8.80
CA ILE A 482 26.89 -6.76 8.20
C ILE A 482 27.26 -7.27 6.81
N TYR A 483 28.33 -6.74 6.20
CA TYR A 483 28.83 -7.18 4.92
C TYR A 483 29.44 -8.59 5.02
N ASN A 484 29.04 -9.49 4.13
CA ASN A 484 29.46 -10.90 4.08
C ASN A 484 29.37 -11.67 5.42
N SER A 485 28.70 -11.12 6.41
CA SER A 485 28.46 -11.80 7.67
C SER A 485 26.99 -12.21 7.75
N GLN A 486 26.75 -13.46 8.09
CA GLN A 486 25.45 -13.89 8.56
C GLN A 486 25.35 -13.46 10.02
N PHE A 487 24.48 -12.54 10.33
CA PHE A 487 24.09 -12.38 11.73
C PHE A 487 22.64 -12.80 11.90
N VAL A 488 22.35 -13.44 13.01
CA VAL A 488 21.01 -13.87 13.36
C VAL A 488 20.42 -12.78 14.24
N GLY A 489 19.38 -12.09 13.76
CA GLY A 489 18.65 -11.11 14.55
C GLY A 489 17.91 -11.75 15.74
N LYS A 490 17.30 -10.94 16.59
CA LYS A 490 16.54 -11.39 17.77
C LYS A 490 15.40 -12.37 17.41
N THR A 491 14.87 -12.27 16.20
CA THR A 491 13.79 -13.16 15.69
C THR A 491 14.29 -14.44 15.06
N GLY A 492 15.60 -14.66 15.02
CA GLY A 492 16.22 -15.81 14.35
C GLY A 492 16.38 -15.65 12.84
N LYS A 493 15.98 -14.50 12.24
CA LYS A 493 16.29 -14.19 10.84
C LYS A 493 17.78 -13.98 10.64
N THR A 494 18.31 -14.47 9.52
CA THR A 494 19.69 -14.27 9.10
C THR A 494 19.73 -13.09 8.13
N TYR A 495 20.50 -12.07 8.48
CA TYR A 495 20.75 -10.88 7.66
C TYR A 495 22.15 -10.94 7.10
N GLY A 496 22.37 -10.22 6.04
CA GLY A 496 23.66 -10.04 5.40
C GLY A 496 23.50 -9.82 3.90
N GLY A 497 24.59 -9.47 3.27
CA GLY A 497 24.63 -9.19 1.84
C GLY A 497 25.97 -8.61 1.45
N TYR A 498 26.00 -7.96 0.30
CA TYR A 498 27.17 -7.24 -0.19
C TYR A 498 26.76 -5.99 -0.97
N LEU A 499 27.68 -5.06 -1.11
CA LEU A 499 27.50 -3.83 -1.87
C LEU A 499 27.85 -4.09 -3.35
N THR A 500 27.11 -3.43 -4.24
CA THR A 500 27.45 -3.35 -5.66
C THR A 500 28.67 -2.44 -5.85
N ASP A 501 29.26 -2.41 -7.03
CA ASP A 501 30.42 -1.53 -7.33
C ASP A 501 29.91 -0.16 -7.79
N TYR A 502 29.54 0.68 -6.83
CA TYR A 502 28.96 2.01 -7.05
C TYR A 502 29.94 3.15 -6.78
N THR A 503 29.75 4.27 -7.47
CA THR A 503 30.55 5.50 -7.35
C THR A 503 29.71 6.73 -6.97
N PHE A 504 28.54 6.55 -6.38
CA PHE A 504 27.61 7.61 -5.97
C PHE A 504 27.10 7.37 -4.55
N ASN A 505 26.64 8.44 -3.91
CA ASN A 505 26.10 8.35 -2.54
C ASN A 505 24.64 7.91 -2.55
N GLY A 506 24.25 7.16 -1.53
CA GLY A 506 22.85 6.76 -1.33
C GLY A 506 22.52 6.55 0.14
N PHE A 507 21.22 6.48 0.44
CA PHE A 507 20.73 6.25 1.80
C PHE A 507 19.50 5.35 1.79
N ILE A 508 19.43 4.39 2.72
CA ILE A 508 18.15 3.87 3.18
C ILE A 508 17.56 4.94 4.09
N ALA A 509 16.46 5.53 3.66
CA ALA A 509 16.02 6.86 4.08
C ALA A 509 15.05 6.85 5.25
N GLY A 510 14.65 5.70 5.77
CA GLY A 510 13.69 5.73 6.85
C GLY A 510 13.20 4.39 7.36
N ARG A 511 12.49 4.47 8.48
CA ARG A 511 11.84 3.34 9.13
C ARG A 511 10.69 3.77 10.01
N ARG A 512 9.79 2.84 10.28
CA ARG A 512 8.81 2.95 11.36
C ARG A 512 9.46 2.53 12.69
N GLY A 513 9.18 3.27 13.77
CA GLY A 513 9.65 2.95 15.11
C GLY A 513 10.98 3.60 15.50
N THR A 514 11.40 3.39 16.75
CA THR A 514 12.58 4.02 17.36
C THR A 514 13.84 3.19 17.30
N ALA A 515 13.74 1.89 17.09
CA ALA A 515 14.88 0.97 17.08
C ALA A 515 14.81 0.03 15.89
N GLN A 516 15.97 -0.46 15.47
CA GLN A 516 16.16 -1.58 14.54
C GLN A 516 15.58 -2.85 15.14
N ASP A 517 14.29 -2.90 15.37
CA ASP A 517 13.67 -4.13 15.82
C ASP A 517 12.92 -4.75 14.64
N ASP A 518 13.22 -6.02 14.41
CA ASP A 518 12.35 -6.94 13.68
C ASP A 518 10.91 -6.99 14.25
N ASP A 519 10.66 -6.26 15.32
CA ASP A 519 9.34 -6.04 15.86
C ASP A 519 8.62 -5.00 14.98
N ILE A 520 8.27 -5.46 13.77
CA ILE A 520 7.19 -4.88 12.96
C ILE A 520 5.88 -5.08 13.73
N SER A 521 5.93 -4.97 15.07
CA SER A 521 4.71 -5.09 15.83
C SER A 521 3.79 -4.00 15.33
N ALA A 522 2.63 -4.43 14.83
CA ALA A 522 1.53 -3.63 14.34
C ALA A 522 1.08 -2.50 15.31
N LEU A 523 1.75 -2.35 16.41
CA LEU A 523 1.39 -1.52 17.53
C LEU A 523 2.13 -0.17 17.55
N ASN A 524 3.33 -0.05 16.98
CA ASN A 524 4.03 1.24 16.98
C ASN A 524 3.73 2.06 15.72
N ARG A 525 2.55 2.69 15.68
CA ARG A 525 2.12 3.61 14.62
C ARG A 525 2.40 5.08 14.95
N THR A 526 3.13 5.35 16.02
CA THR A 526 3.32 6.70 16.55
C THR A 526 4.72 7.25 16.31
N GLU A 527 5.63 6.43 15.83
CA GLU A 527 7.02 6.81 15.63
C GLU A 527 7.52 6.45 14.23
N HIS A 528 8.30 7.35 13.67
CA HIS A 528 8.91 7.21 12.36
C HIS A 528 10.19 8.04 12.30
N VAL A 529 11.14 7.61 11.49
CA VAL A 529 12.34 8.36 11.15
C VAL A 529 12.43 8.45 9.62
N GLY A 530 12.72 9.63 9.11
CA GLY A 530 12.95 9.86 7.68
C GLY A 530 14.18 10.72 7.45
N LEU A 531 14.57 10.89 6.19
CA LEU A 531 15.80 11.58 5.79
C LEU A 531 15.48 13.01 5.31
N ALA A 532 16.07 13.99 5.97
CA ALA A 532 16.13 15.38 5.49
C ALA A 532 17.45 15.63 4.78
N VAL A 533 17.40 16.23 3.61
CA VAL A 533 18.60 16.64 2.85
C VAL A 533 18.50 18.14 2.56
N ARG A 534 19.59 18.83 2.87
CA ARG A 534 19.79 20.25 2.56
C ARG A 534 20.97 20.39 1.60
N VAL A 535 20.71 20.90 0.43
CA VAL A 535 21.69 21.07 -0.64
C VAL A 535 22.09 22.53 -0.74
N ASP A 536 23.39 22.80 -0.70
CA ASP A 536 23.99 24.09 -1.04
C ASP A 536 24.55 24.00 -2.47
N MET A 537 23.77 24.49 -3.44
CA MET A 537 24.13 24.47 -4.87
C MET A 537 25.40 25.29 -5.14
N MET A 538 25.57 26.43 -4.46
CA MET A 538 26.72 27.31 -4.64
C MET A 538 27.97 26.72 -3.98
N GLY A 539 27.84 26.18 -2.77
CA GLY A 539 28.93 25.50 -2.05
C GLY A 539 29.23 24.10 -2.56
N LYS A 540 28.42 23.59 -3.48
CA LYS A 540 28.50 22.21 -4.01
C LYS A 540 28.58 21.16 -2.91
N THR A 541 27.73 21.29 -1.90
CA THR A 541 27.64 20.37 -0.76
C THR A 541 26.20 20.04 -0.40
N GLN A 542 26.01 18.92 0.27
CA GLN A 542 24.73 18.54 0.84
C GLN A 542 24.89 17.96 2.25
N VAL A 543 23.94 18.27 3.13
CA VAL A 543 23.88 17.78 4.51
C VAL A 543 22.69 16.84 4.65
N CYS A 544 22.96 15.62 5.09
CA CYS A 544 21.97 14.56 5.30
C CYS A 544 21.75 14.33 6.79
N GLN A 545 20.50 14.40 7.25
CA GLN A 545 20.11 14.21 8.65
C GLN A 545 18.87 13.32 8.74
N PHE A 546 18.89 12.34 9.62
CA PHE A 546 17.70 11.55 9.93
C PHE A 546 16.88 12.22 11.03
N ILE A 547 15.61 12.44 10.78
CA ILE A 547 14.73 13.20 11.66
C ILE A 547 13.63 12.28 12.19
N ASN A 548 13.47 12.21 13.52
CA ASN A 548 12.41 11.42 14.16
C ASN A 548 11.10 12.21 14.31
N THR A 549 10.08 11.54 14.82
CA THR A 549 8.75 12.11 15.09
C THR A 549 8.75 13.36 15.97
N SER A 550 9.72 13.48 16.89
CA SER A 550 9.86 14.65 17.77
C SER A 550 10.62 15.80 17.11
N GLY A 551 11.07 15.66 15.86
CA GLY A 551 11.91 16.64 15.17
C GLY A 551 13.38 16.59 15.60
N GLU A 552 13.78 15.54 16.31
CA GLU A 552 15.16 15.38 16.77
C GLU A 552 15.99 14.63 15.72
N VAL A 553 17.26 14.99 15.60
CA VAL A 553 18.20 14.32 14.71
C VAL A 553 18.63 12.98 15.32
N VAL A 554 18.42 11.90 14.59
CA VAL A 554 18.84 10.55 14.96
C VAL A 554 20.26 10.32 14.44
N PRO A 555 21.23 9.99 15.32
CA PRO A 555 22.58 9.71 14.89
C PRO A 555 22.67 8.36 14.15
N VAL A 556 23.48 8.33 13.10
CA VAL A 556 23.75 7.11 12.32
C VAL A 556 25.24 6.85 12.22
N TYR A 557 25.60 5.60 11.99
CA TYR A 557 26.99 5.22 11.81
C TYR A 557 27.53 5.72 10.46
N ASN A 558 28.70 6.38 10.50
CA ASN A 558 29.42 6.75 9.29
C ASN A 558 30.67 5.86 9.14
N PRO A 559 30.76 5.01 8.11
CA PRO A 559 31.86 4.05 7.98
C PRO A 559 33.23 4.69 7.75
N PHE A 560 33.29 5.97 7.38
CA PHE A 560 34.55 6.70 7.14
C PHE A 560 35.06 7.50 8.35
N VAL A 561 34.28 7.56 9.43
CA VAL A 561 34.64 8.32 10.63
C VAL A 561 34.77 7.37 11.80
N GLU A 562 35.98 7.18 12.28
CA GLU A 562 36.32 6.23 13.34
C GLU A 562 35.50 6.46 14.62
N GLY A 563 34.82 5.40 15.05
CA GLY A 563 34.11 5.34 16.34
C GLY A 563 32.82 6.12 16.43
N SER A 564 32.19 6.51 15.31
CA SER A 564 31.15 7.52 15.37
C SER A 564 29.82 7.13 14.82
N SER A 565 28.81 7.28 15.63
CA SER A 565 27.52 7.78 15.17
C SER A 565 27.61 9.29 14.97
N GLN A 566 27.12 9.79 13.84
CA GLN A 566 27.08 11.20 13.48
C GLN A 566 25.63 11.66 13.36
N THR A 567 25.39 12.88 13.77
CA THR A 567 24.07 13.53 13.63
C THR A 567 23.84 14.11 12.24
N GLU A 568 24.92 14.28 11.46
CA GLU A 568 24.86 14.78 10.09
C GLU A 568 25.96 14.16 9.24
N ILE A 569 25.67 13.94 7.97
CA ILE A 569 26.64 13.49 6.98
C ILE A 569 26.75 14.59 5.93
N LEU A 570 27.93 15.21 5.86
CA LEU A 570 28.26 16.21 4.86
C LEU A 570 28.88 15.52 3.63
N LEU A 571 28.34 15.77 2.46
CA LEU A 571 28.78 15.20 1.20
C LEU A 571 29.03 16.33 0.18
N ASN A 572 29.99 16.10 -0.71
CA ASN A 572 30.16 16.96 -1.89
C ASN A 572 29.20 16.52 -2.99
N LEU A 573 28.71 17.45 -3.80
CA LEU A 573 27.99 17.15 -5.03
C LEU A 573 28.96 16.60 -6.08
N LYS A 574 28.45 15.80 -6.99
CA LYS A 574 29.26 15.17 -8.06
C LYS A 574 29.51 16.14 -9.23
N ASN A 575 28.61 17.11 -9.45
CA ASN A 575 28.66 18.06 -10.56
C ASN A 575 29.00 19.50 -10.15
#